data_4b7c3cb2585d842626a6e7e4ed9119b3
#
_entry.id   4b7c3cb2585d842626a6e7e4ed9119b3
#
_cell.length_a   1.000
_cell.length_b   1.000
_cell.length_c   1.000
_cell.angle_alpha   90.00
_cell.angle_beta   90.00
_cell.angle_gamma   90.00
#
_symmetry.space_group_name_H-M   'P 1'
#
loop_
_entity.id
_entity.type
_entity.pdbx_description
1 polymer ?
#
loop_
_entity_poly.entity_id
_entity_poly.type
_entity_poly.pdbx_seq_one_letter_code
_entity_poly.pdbx_strand_id
1 'polypeptide(L)'
;MVSELTIALDLDSVLADVMQIWLEEYNTIYNTKIKKRDISDWHIHNILSISKQQITDLFIMVWQKRWQNIPPTSNDLSDVIIQLQDKGFRISIITKRERVTMPFVAHWLDLNNIPFNDIVFIFDDVSKSHFPFFLLVDDSPINAKEVVTPKQIIIFDQPWNKSLASYTRISKLNELIDLV
;
A
#
# COMPACT_ATOMS: atom_id res chain seq x y z
N MET A 1 -30.46 -9.59 -4.07
CA MET A 1 -29.21 -9.59 -3.32
C MET A 1 -28.53 -8.28 -3.65
N VAL A 2 -28.34 -7.40 -2.68
CA VAL A 2 -27.52 -6.20 -2.85
C VAL A 2 -26.09 -6.69 -3.06
N SER A 3 -25.45 -6.36 -4.17
CA SER A 3 -24.03 -6.70 -4.37
C SER A 3 -23.25 -5.95 -3.31
N GLU A 4 -22.52 -6.67 -2.46
CA GLU A 4 -21.64 -6.05 -1.47
C GLU A 4 -20.61 -5.18 -2.20
N LEU A 5 -20.50 -3.91 -1.80
CA LEU A 5 -19.51 -3.00 -2.37
C LEU A 5 -18.12 -3.36 -1.84
N THR A 6 -17.18 -3.55 -2.73
CA THR A 6 -15.81 -3.90 -2.37
C THR A 6 -14.95 -2.65 -2.29
N ILE A 7 -14.33 -2.44 -1.12
CA ILE A 7 -13.22 -1.50 -0.95
C ILE A 7 -11.92 -2.26 -1.14
N ALA A 8 -11.10 -1.83 -2.08
CA ALA A 8 -9.76 -2.34 -2.31
C ALA A 8 -8.75 -1.49 -1.52
N LEU A 9 -7.83 -2.15 -0.83
CA LEU A 9 -6.74 -1.51 -0.09
C LEU A 9 -5.41 -1.97 -0.70
N ASP A 10 -4.52 -1.03 -1.01
CA ASP A 10 -3.14 -1.40 -1.26
C ASP A 10 -2.47 -1.85 0.04
N LEU A 11 -1.37 -2.58 -0.08
CA LEU A 11 -0.62 -3.07 1.06
C LEU A 11 0.53 -2.12 1.43
N ASP A 12 1.49 -1.96 0.50
CA ASP A 12 2.73 -1.23 0.77
C ASP A 12 2.44 0.28 0.89
N SER A 13 2.84 0.86 2.00
CA SER A 13 2.62 2.27 2.35
C SER A 13 1.16 2.70 2.59
N VAL A 14 0.20 1.78 2.52
CA VAL A 14 -1.21 1.98 2.92
C VAL A 14 -1.53 1.21 4.20
N LEU A 15 -1.30 -0.10 4.22
CA LEU A 15 -1.43 -0.93 5.42
C LEU A 15 -0.07 -1.12 6.12
N ALA A 16 0.95 -1.50 5.37
CA ALA A 16 2.30 -1.79 5.85
C ALA A 16 3.25 -0.63 5.54
N ASP A 17 3.87 -0.01 6.55
CA ASP A 17 4.88 1.05 6.34
C ASP A 17 6.24 0.45 5.96
N VAL A 18 6.26 -0.25 4.82
CA VAL A 18 7.45 -0.91 4.30
C VAL A 18 8.61 0.06 4.05
N MET A 19 8.32 1.32 3.67
CA MET A 19 9.33 2.33 3.40
C MET A 19 10.18 2.66 4.63
N GLN A 20 9.65 2.53 5.83
CA GLN A 20 10.44 2.72 7.04
C GLN A 20 11.60 1.74 7.08
N ILE A 21 11.32 0.44 6.95
CA ILE A 21 12.34 -0.63 7.02
C ILE A 21 13.23 -0.61 5.78
N TRP A 22 12.67 -0.32 4.60
CA TRP A 22 13.41 -0.17 3.36
C TRP A 22 14.50 0.91 3.50
N LEU A 23 14.18 2.05 4.09
CA LEU A 23 15.13 3.14 4.32
C LEU A 23 16.16 2.80 5.40
N GLU A 24 15.81 2.05 6.44
CA GLU A 24 16.78 1.55 7.41
C GLU A 24 17.86 0.70 6.74
N GLU A 25 17.45 -0.25 5.89
CA GLU A 25 18.38 -1.10 5.14
C GLU A 25 19.19 -0.29 4.12
N TYR A 26 18.52 0.59 3.36
CA TYR A 26 19.21 1.48 2.41
C TYR A 26 20.29 2.31 3.11
N ASN A 27 19.95 2.97 4.21
CA ASN A 27 20.86 3.80 4.96
C ASN A 27 22.05 3.00 5.52
N THR A 28 21.82 1.76 5.92
CA THR A 28 22.88 0.86 6.39
C THR A 28 23.82 0.47 5.25
N ILE A 29 23.28 0.07 4.09
CA ILE A 29 24.08 -0.38 2.93
C ILE A 29 24.91 0.77 2.35
N TYR A 30 24.32 1.95 2.22
CA TYR A 30 24.95 3.08 1.53
C TYR A 30 25.54 4.13 2.48
N ASN A 31 25.53 3.87 3.80
CA ASN A 31 26.01 4.78 4.84
C ASN A 31 25.42 6.20 4.72
N THR A 32 24.08 6.26 4.59
CA THR A 32 23.32 7.51 4.44
C THR A 32 22.38 7.72 5.63
N LYS A 33 21.58 8.82 5.62
CA LYS A 33 20.60 9.17 6.65
C LYS A 33 19.30 9.69 6.03
N ILE A 34 18.92 9.11 4.90
CA ILE A 34 17.69 9.47 4.18
C ILE A 34 16.47 9.13 5.04
N LYS A 35 15.51 10.04 5.09
CA LYS A 35 14.23 9.88 5.78
C LYS A 35 13.11 9.72 4.78
N LYS A 36 11.99 9.14 5.19
CA LYS A 36 10.81 8.93 4.34
C LYS A 36 10.34 10.24 3.66
N ARG A 37 10.38 11.37 4.39
CA ARG A 37 10.02 12.69 3.85
C ARG A 37 10.92 13.20 2.72
N ASP A 38 12.11 12.63 2.57
CA ASP A 38 13.09 13.01 1.54
C ASP A 38 12.80 12.29 0.21
N ILE A 39 11.96 11.24 0.23
CA ILE A 39 11.49 10.51 -0.96
C ILE A 39 10.28 11.25 -1.53
N SER A 40 10.52 12.29 -2.31
CA SER A 40 9.50 13.17 -2.85
C SER A 40 9.02 12.82 -4.26
N ASP A 41 9.53 11.75 -4.85
CA ASP A 41 9.15 11.23 -6.16
C ASP A 41 8.80 9.73 -6.06
N TRP A 42 7.74 9.32 -6.75
CA TRP A 42 7.33 7.91 -6.88
C TRP A 42 8.46 7.03 -7.43
N HIS A 43 9.20 7.56 -8.38
CA HIS A 43 10.36 6.90 -8.94
C HIS A 43 11.59 7.16 -8.07
N ILE A 44 11.80 6.33 -7.05
CA ILE A 44 12.87 6.43 -6.06
C ILE A 44 14.25 6.67 -6.70
N HIS A 45 14.50 6.06 -7.89
CA HIS A 45 15.75 6.25 -8.63
C HIS A 45 16.00 7.69 -9.14
N ASN A 46 14.96 8.56 -9.14
CA ASN A 46 15.14 9.97 -9.42
C ASN A 46 15.72 10.75 -8.22
N ILE A 47 15.56 10.19 -7.01
CA ILE A 47 16.04 10.80 -5.76
C ILE A 47 17.35 10.16 -5.32
N LEU A 48 17.42 8.82 -5.40
CA LEU A 48 18.55 8.04 -4.90
C LEU A 48 19.36 7.49 -6.08
N SER A 49 20.68 7.55 -5.96
CA SER A 49 21.61 7.10 -7.01
C SER A 49 21.75 5.57 -7.06
N ILE A 50 20.61 4.89 -7.22
CA ILE A 50 20.54 3.43 -7.34
C ILE A 50 19.62 3.02 -8.50
N SER A 51 19.87 1.85 -9.08
CA SER A 51 19.08 1.35 -10.20
C SER A 51 17.69 0.86 -9.75
N LYS A 52 16.74 0.79 -10.70
CA LYS A 52 15.43 0.20 -10.46
C LYS A 52 15.53 -1.24 -9.92
N GLN A 53 16.48 -2.02 -10.44
CA GLN A 53 16.70 -3.39 -9.98
C GLN A 53 17.13 -3.42 -8.50
N GLN A 54 18.06 -2.57 -8.09
CA GLN A 54 18.49 -2.48 -6.69
C GLN A 54 17.36 -2.06 -5.77
N ILE A 55 16.46 -1.18 -6.21
CA ILE A 55 15.25 -0.80 -5.48
C ILE A 55 14.36 -2.03 -5.26
N THR A 56 14.06 -2.76 -6.35
CA THR A 56 13.24 -3.97 -6.30
C THR A 56 13.87 -5.05 -5.40
N ASP A 57 15.15 -5.32 -5.57
CA ASP A 57 15.89 -6.32 -4.78
C ASP A 57 15.85 -5.99 -3.28
N LEU A 58 15.93 -4.70 -2.94
CA LEU A 58 15.86 -4.26 -1.55
C LEU A 58 14.44 -4.42 -0.98
N PHE A 59 13.37 -4.14 -1.75
CA PHE A 59 12.00 -4.44 -1.33
C PHE A 59 11.78 -5.93 -1.10
N ILE A 60 12.27 -6.77 -2.02
CA ILE A 60 12.20 -8.23 -1.87
C ILE A 60 12.92 -8.66 -0.59
N MET A 61 14.13 -8.17 -0.36
CA MET A 61 14.93 -8.51 0.83
C MET A 61 14.23 -8.08 2.12
N VAL A 62 13.66 -6.87 2.16
CA VAL A 62 12.91 -6.38 3.32
C VAL A 62 11.74 -7.31 3.62
N TRP A 63 10.91 -7.64 2.63
CA TRP A 63 9.79 -8.55 2.82
C TRP A 63 10.24 -9.98 3.20
N GLN A 64 11.33 -10.49 2.66
CA GLN A 64 11.81 -11.85 2.99
C GLN A 64 12.47 -11.95 4.36
N LYS A 65 13.23 -10.93 4.77
CA LYS A 65 14.10 -11.01 5.95
C LYS A 65 13.68 -10.12 7.11
N ARG A 66 12.90 -9.09 6.84
CA ARG A 66 12.55 -8.07 7.83
C ARG A 66 11.03 -7.84 7.95
N TRP A 67 10.20 -8.71 7.36
CA TRP A 67 8.75 -8.56 7.37
C TRP A 67 8.14 -8.37 8.77
N GLN A 68 8.69 -9.02 9.78
CA GLN A 68 8.26 -8.90 11.19
C GLN A 68 8.52 -7.51 11.79
N ASN A 69 9.45 -6.77 11.21
CA ASN A 69 9.80 -5.42 11.64
C ASN A 69 9.00 -4.33 10.91
N ILE A 70 8.33 -4.68 9.82
CA ILE A 70 7.52 -3.71 9.08
C ILE A 70 6.34 -3.29 9.96
N PRO A 71 6.25 -2.02 10.40
CA PRO A 71 5.13 -1.61 11.22
C PRO A 71 3.87 -1.44 10.37
N PRO A 72 2.67 -1.60 10.93
CA PRO A 72 1.46 -1.11 10.32
C PRO A 72 1.52 0.43 10.24
N THR A 73 0.84 1.02 9.25
CA THR A 73 0.78 2.48 9.09
C THR A 73 0.04 3.16 10.25
N SER A 74 -0.80 2.40 10.96
CA SER A 74 -1.53 2.82 12.16
C SER A 74 -1.83 1.61 13.03
N ASN A 75 -1.91 1.79 14.35
CA ASN A 75 -2.20 0.71 15.29
C ASN A 75 -3.68 0.27 15.30
N ASP A 76 -4.56 1.05 14.70
CA ASP A 76 -6.01 0.84 14.66
C ASP A 76 -6.51 0.20 13.35
N LEU A 77 -5.62 -0.27 12.47
CA LEU A 77 -5.98 -0.81 11.16
C LEU A 77 -7.02 -1.94 11.26
N SER A 78 -6.83 -2.88 12.16
CA SER A 78 -7.76 -3.99 12.36
C SER A 78 -9.16 -3.49 12.72
N ASP A 79 -9.24 -2.58 13.69
CA ASP A 79 -10.51 -2.02 14.16
C ASP A 79 -11.22 -1.22 13.06
N VAL A 80 -10.46 -0.44 12.30
CA VAL A 80 -10.99 0.32 11.16
C VAL A 80 -11.56 -0.59 10.08
N ILE A 81 -10.86 -1.66 9.75
CA ILE A 81 -11.31 -2.62 8.73
C ILE A 81 -12.58 -3.36 9.22
N ILE A 82 -12.63 -3.75 10.49
CA ILE A 82 -13.84 -4.36 11.09
C ILE A 82 -15.02 -3.40 10.97
N GLN A 83 -14.84 -2.12 11.31
CA GLN A 83 -15.92 -1.11 11.19
C GLN A 83 -16.41 -0.96 9.74
N LEU A 84 -15.52 -1.01 8.75
CA LEU A 84 -15.92 -0.98 7.33
C LEU A 84 -16.70 -2.25 6.96
N GLN A 85 -16.31 -3.42 7.45
CA GLN A 85 -17.04 -4.67 7.24
C GLN A 85 -18.41 -4.64 7.92
N ASP A 86 -18.52 -4.08 9.12
CA ASP A 86 -19.80 -3.90 9.84
C ASP A 86 -20.75 -2.92 9.12
N LYS A 87 -20.20 -1.97 8.35
CA LYS A 87 -20.98 -1.12 7.42
C LYS A 87 -21.44 -1.87 6.14
N GLY A 88 -21.04 -3.13 5.96
CA GLY A 88 -21.44 -3.98 4.82
C GLY A 88 -20.48 -3.94 3.63
N PHE A 89 -19.28 -3.40 3.80
CA PHE A 89 -18.26 -3.44 2.75
C PHE A 89 -17.47 -4.75 2.78
N ARG A 90 -17.17 -5.29 1.58
CA ARG A 90 -16.12 -6.29 1.43
C ARG A 90 -14.76 -5.59 1.36
N ILE A 91 -13.77 -6.16 2.01
CA ILE A 91 -12.40 -5.64 1.99
C ILE A 91 -11.52 -6.59 1.17
N SER A 92 -10.97 -6.08 0.07
CA SER A 92 -10.01 -6.79 -0.79
C SER A 92 -8.64 -6.11 -0.69
N ILE A 93 -7.60 -6.87 -0.39
CA ILE A 93 -6.22 -6.35 -0.47
C ILE A 93 -5.73 -6.60 -1.89
N ILE A 94 -5.35 -5.53 -2.62
CA ILE A 94 -4.84 -5.65 -3.99
C ILE A 94 -3.43 -5.08 -4.04
N THR A 95 -2.43 -5.95 -4.18
CA THR A 95 -1.01 -5.56 -4.10
C THR A 95 -0.21 -6.10 -5.28
N LYS A 96 0.63 -5.22 -5.88
CA LYS A 96 1.56 -5.58 -6.94
C LYS A 96 2.92 -5.89 -6.33
N ARG A 97 3.45 -7.09 -6.61
CA ARG A 97 4.70 -7.54 -5.99
C ARG A 97 5.32 -8.78 -6.62
N GLU A 98 6.54 -9.08 -6.18
CA GLU A 98 7.25 -10.28 -6.57
C GLU A 98 6.70 -11.53 -5.85
N ARG A 99 6.52 -12.65 -6.59
CA ARG A 99 5.94 -13.92 -6.08
C ARG A 99 6.61 -14.42 -4.82
N VAL A 100 7.93 -14.27 -4.73
CA VAL A 100 8.74 -14.74 -3.60
C VAL A 100 8.40 -14.06 -2.28
N THR A 101 7.68 -12.93 -2.30
CA THR A 101 7.31 -12.19 -1.10
C THR A 101 5.92 -12.56 -0.55
N MET A 102 5.10 -13.28 -1.31
CA MET A 102 3.71 -13.64 -0.93
C MET A 102 3.59 -14.31 0.46
N PRO A 103 4.40 -15.33 0.82
CA PRO A 103 4.25 -15.98 2.12
C PRO A 103 4.49 -15.03 3.28
N PHE A 104 5.43 -14.10 3.11
CA PHE A 104 5.77 -13.11 4.15
C PHE A 104 4.69 -12.06 4.32
N VAL A 105 4.00 -11.68 3.24
CA VAL A 105 2.81 -10.83 3.31
C VAL A 105 1.69 -11.50 4.08
N ALA A 106 1.40 -12.77 3.78
CA ALA A 106 0.38 -13.53 4.50
C ALA A 106 0.69 -13.59 6.00
N HIS A 107 1.95 -13.89 6.36
CA HIS A 107 2.39 -13.89 7.75
C HIS A 107 2.31 -12.49 8.40
N TRP A 108 2.60 -11.44 7.65
CA TRP A 108 2.50 -10.06 8.17
C TRP A 108 1.04 -9.66 8.47
N LEU A 109 0.13 -10.01 7.57
CA LEU A 109 -1.31 -9.75 7.76
C LEU A 109 -1.84 -10.51 9.00
N ASP A 110 -1.43 -11.76 9.17
CA ASP A 110 -1.77 -12.60 10.34
C ASP A 110 -1.19 -12.01 11.63
N LEU A 111 0.12 -11.67 11.62
CA LEU A 111 0.81 -11.08 12.78
C LEU A 111 0.13 -9.79 13.28
N ASN A 112 -0.37 -8.96 12.35
CA ASN A 112 -1.02 -7.69 12.66
C ASN A 112 -2.55 -7.81 12.80
N ASN A 113 -3.10 -9.03 12.76
CA ASN A 113 -4.53 -9.31 12.85
C ASN A 113 -5.37 -8.49 11.86
N ILE A 114 -4.87 -8.30 10.62
CA ILE A 114 -5.57 -7.53 9.60
C ILE A 114 -6.68 -8.39 8.98
N PRO A 115 -7.97 -8.08 9.20
CA PRO A 115 -9.06 -8.83 8.59
C PRO A 115 -9.23 -8.41 7.12
N PHE A 116 -9.57 -9.36 6.26
CA PHE A 116 -9.90 -9.10 4.86
C PHE A 116 -10.79 -10.24 4.33
N ASN A 117 -11.51 -9.96 3.24
CA ASN A 117 -12.36 -10.98 2.60
C ASN A 117 -11.57 -11.73 1.51
N ASP A 118 -10.69 -11.05 0.80
CA ASP A 118 -9.82 -11.64 -0.21
C ASP A 118 -8.53 -10.83 -0.39
N ILE A 119 -7.52 -11.48 -1.01
CA ILE A 119 -6.26 -10.86 -1.38
C ILE A 119 -5.90 -11.20 -2.81
N VAL A 120 -5.54 -10.19 -3.58
CA VAL A 120 -5.09 -10.30 -4.97
C VAL A 120 -3.62 -9.90 -5.08
N PHE A 121 -2.80 -10.84 -5.51
CA PHE A 121 -1.40 -10.59 -5.83
C PHE A 121 -1.23 -10.38 -7.33
N ILE A 122 -0.74 -9.22 -7.73
CA ILE A 122 -0.45 -8.88 -9.12
C ILE A 122 1.05 -9.03 -9.34
N PHE A 123 1.44 -9.81 -10.35
CA PHE A 123 2.85 -10.14 -10.64
C PHE A 123 3.39 -9.47 -11.91
N ASP A 124 2.49 -9.10 -12.82
CA ASP A 124 2.81 -8.52 -14.12
C ASP A 124 2.39 -7.04 -14.17
N ASP A 125 2.59 -6.39 -15.33
CA ASP A 125 2.17 -5.00 -15.54
C ASP A 125 0.65 -4.85 -15.76
N VAL A 126 -0.14 -5.60 -14.97
CA VAL A 126 -1.59 -5.49 -14.96
C VAL A 126 -2.00 -4.36 -14.02
N SER A 127 -2.91 -3.51 -14.49
CA SER A 127 -3.47 -2.43 -13.67
C SER A 127 -4.40 -2.98 -12.60
N LYS A 128 -4.36 -2.39 -11.40
CA LYS A 128 -5.34 -2.65 -10.35
C LYS A 128 -6.77 -2.33 -10.79
N SER A 129 -6.95 -1.38 -11.71
CA SER A 129 -8.26 -1.00 -12.25
C SER A 129 -9.02 -2.14 -12.94
N HIS A 130 -8.35 -3.23 -13.32
CA HIS A 130 -8.99 -4.40 -13.92
C HIS A 130 -9.71 -5.30 -12.91
N PHE A 131 -9.42 -5.16 -11.62
CA PHE A 131 -10.03 -5.97 -10.58
C PHE A 131 -11.36 -5.36 -10.07
N PRO A 132 -12.28 -6.18 -9.56
CA PRO A 132 -13.58 -5.70 -9.12
C PRO A 132 -13.48 -4.97 -7.77
N PHE A 133 -13.70 -3.67 -7.79
CA PHE A 133 -13.91 -2.83 -6.60
C PHE A 133 -14.73 -1.60 -6.98
N PHE A 134 -15.35 -0.99 -6.00
CA PHE A 134 -15.98 0.31 -6.17
C PHE A 134 -15.04 1.45 -5.78
N LEU A 135 -14.22 1.25 -4.74
CA LEU A 135 -13.27 2.21 -4.21
C LEU A 135 -11.91 1.53 -3.99
N LEU A 136 -10.84 2.21 -4.41
CA LEU A 136 -9.45 1.83 -4.11
C LEU A 136 -8.82 2.88 -3.18
N VAL A 137 -8.13 2.42 -2.14
CA VAL A 137 -7.21 3.26 -1.34
C VAL A 137 -5.79 2.87 -1.72
N ASP A 138 -5.01 3.82 -2.22
CA ASP A 138 -3.68 3.55 -2.79
C ASP A 138 -2.78 4.80 -2.67
N ASP A 139 -1.48 4.62 -2.59
CA ASP A 139 -0.50 5.70 -2.54
C ASP A 139 0.14 6.03 -3.90
N SER A 140 -0.11 5.16 -4.90
CA SER A 140 0.53 5.22 -6.22
C SER A 140 -0.08 6.29 -7.13
N PRO A 141 0.72 7.24 -7.64
CA PRO A 141 0.27 8.18 -8.66
C PRO A 141 -0.04 7.51 -10.01
N ILE A 142 0.45 6.29 -10.24
CA ILE A 142 0.15 5.52 -11.45
C ILE A 142 -1.27 4.98 -11.33
N ASN A 143 -1.59 4.28 -10.24
CA ASN A 143 -2.93 3.74 -10.00
C ASN A 143 -3.98 4.85 -9.94
N ALA A 144 -3.62 6.03 -9.41
CA ALA A 144 -4.52 7.19 -9.39
C ALA A 144 -5.00 7.60 -10.79
N LYS A 145 -4.13 7.52 -11.79
CA LYS A 145 -4.46 7.87 -13.18
C LYS A 145 -5.20 6.76 -13.93
N GLU A 146 -5.05 5.51 -13.51
CA GLU A 146 -5.63 4.35 -14.16
C GLU A 146 -7.05 4.03 -13.68
N VAL A 147 -7.40 4.45 -12.47
CA VAL A 147 -8.75 4.26 -11.93
C VAL A 147 -9.67 5.36 -12.47
N VAL A 148 -10.71 4.94 -13.20
CA VAL A 148 -11.67 5.84 -13.85
C VAL A 148 -13.11 5.45 -13.48
N THR A 149 -14.02 6.40 -13.61
CA THR A 149 -15.46 6.22 -13.39
C THR A 149 -15.99 4.93 -14.07
N PRO A 150 -16.85 4.11 -13.42
CA PRO A 150 -17.53 4.38 -12.13
C PRO A 150 -16.70 4.05 -10.88
N LYS A 151 -15.49 3.50 -11.00
CA LYS A 151 -14.61 3.24 -9.87
C LYS A 151 -14.05 4.54 -9.30
N GLN A 152 -13.75 4.52 -8.00
CA GLN A 152 -13.20 5.67 -7.28
C GLN A 152 -11.82 5.32 -6.70
N ILE A 153 -11.02 6.34 -6.46
CA ILE A 153 -9.76 6.22 -5.74
C ILE A 153 -9.63 7.30 -4.68
N ILE A 154 -9.14 6.92 -3.52
CA ILE A 154 -8.69 7.81 -2.44
C ILE A 154 -7.19 7.62 -2.30
N ILE A 155 -6.46 8.72 -2.31
CA ILE A 155 -5.00 8.70 -2.17
C ILE A 155 -4.61 8.61 -0.70
N PHE A 156 -3.84 7.60 -0.35
CA PHE A 156 -3.19 7.54 0.95
C PHE A 156 -1.96 8.46 0.93
N ASP A 157 -1.95 9.45 1.81
CA ASP A 157 -1.00 10.55 1.78
C ASP A 157 0.43 10.11 2.07
N GLN A 158 1.31 10.29 1.08
CA GLN A 158 2.71 9.96 1.19
C GLN A 158 3.57 11.11 0.59
N PRO A 159 4.86 11.22 0.95
CA PRO A 159 5.71 12.28 0.42
C PRO A 159 5.83 12.30 -1.12
N TRP A 160 5.81 11.13 -1.75
CA TRP A 160 5.99 10.97 -3.21
C TRP A 160 4.73 11.21 -4.04
N ASN A 161 3.58 11.46 -3.43
CA ASN A 161 2.34 11.67 -4.17
C ASN A 161 1.69 13.04 -3.94
N LYS A 162 2.44 14.02 -3.45
CA LYS A 162 1.95 15.37 -3.16
C LYS A 162 1.43 16.13 -4.40
N SER A 163 1.90 15.75 -5.59
CA SER A 163 1.42 16.30 -6.87
C SER A 163 -0.05 15.96 -7.19
N LEU A 164 -0.64 14.98 -6.49
CA LEU A 164 -2.02 14.54 -6.67
C LEU A 164 -3.02 15.36 -5.83
N ALA A 165 -2.86 16.68 -5.78
CA ALA A 165 -3.67 17.56 -4.92
C ALA A 165 -5.17 17.61 -5.29
N SER A 166 -5.55 17.20 -6.51
CA SER A 166 -6.95 17.18 -6.97
C SER A 166 -7.75 15.96 -6.52
N TYR A 167 -7.08 14.93 -5.97
CA TYR A 167 -7.72 13.72 -5.48
C TYR A 167 -8.15 13.86 -4.03
N THR A 168 -9.23 13.15 -3.64
CA THR A 168 -9.53 12.93 -2.23
C THR A 168 -8.37 12.19 -1.57
N ARG A 169 -7.94 12.66 -0.41
CA ARG A 169 -6.76 12.16 0.30
C ARG A 169 -7.08 11.86 1.75
N ILE A 170 -6.45 10.82 2.27
CA ILE A 170 -6.45 10.49 3.69
C ILE A 170 -5.00 10.29 4.16
N SER A 171 -4.71 10.60 5.39
CA SER A 171 -3.40 10.38 6.03
C SER A 171 -3.41 9.16 6.96
N LYS A 172 -4.61 8.73 7.34
CA LYS A 172 -4.86 7.53 8.15
C LYS A 172 -6.08 6.80 7.62
N LEU A 173 -6.10 5.47 7.74
CA LEU A 173 -7.20 4.67 7.20
C LEU A 173 -8.53 4.95 7.92
N ASN A 174 -8.52 5.36 9.19
CA ASN A 174 -9.74 5.68 9.93
C ASN A 174 -10.55 6.85 9.34
N GLU A 175 -9.90 7.76 8.63
CA GLU A 175 -10.59 8.84 7.91
C GLU A 175 -11.53 8.32 6.81
N LEU A 176 -11.29 7.09 6.33
CA LEU A 176 -12.14 6.45 5.33
C LEU A 176 -13.56 6.17 5.85
N ILE A 177 -13.72 5.93 7.16
CA ILE A 177 -15.00 5.61 7.78
C ILE A 177 -16.05 6.71 7.57
N ASP A 178 -15.59 7.97 7.53
CA ASP A 178 -16.46 9.13 7.35
C ASP A 178 -16.73 9.46 5.87
N LEU A 179 -16.00 8.81 4.96
CA LEU A 179 -16.10 9.04 3.51
C LEU A 179 -16.99 8.01 2.79
N VAL A 180 -17.35 6.90 3.47
CA VAL A 180 -18.12 5.80 2.89
C VAL A 180 -19.36 5.40 3.70
#